data_690fbd5e5c72f6544cc9793826474ba6
#
_entry.id   690fbd5e5c72f6544cc9793826474ba6
#
_cell.length_a   1.000
_cell.length_b   1.000
_cell.length_c   1.000
_cell.angle_alpha   90.00
_cell.angle_beta   90.00
_cell.angle_gamma   90.00
#
_symmetry.space_group_name_H-M   'P 1'
#
loop_
_entity.id
_entity.type
_entity.pdbx_description
1 polymer ?
#
loop_
_entity_poly.entity_id
_entity_poly.type
_entity_poly.pdbx_seq_one_letter_code
_entity_poly.pdbx_strand_id
1 'polypeptide(L)'
;MIVWQSTVHRHTSDPLTIMHLQPVLTLNKEGAMSDHPKGAILQRDKKTYAIVPRTPVGMVTPEDLENIARVARKYEVPVIKITSGQRFALVGMQKEEVEDIWKELKMDVGKATELCLHYVQACPGTAVCKFGVQDSLGLGIEIERFFAGMDLPHKVKVGISGCPFCCGESFVRDIGVFGKKKGWTMTIGGSSARRPRIGDVLVDNLTGEQVIALTKKFLEYYREKAKRKERTARFVDRVGFENIQEALL
;
A
#
# COMPACT_ATOMS: atom_id res chain seq x y z
N MET A 1 14.41 -15.15 26.03
CA MET A 1 13.01 -15.59 26.15
C MET A 1 12.20 -14.38 26.58
N ILE A 2 11.65 -13.62 25.61
CA ILE A 2 10.87 -12.40 25.87
C ILE A 2 9.41 -12.78 25.71
N VAL A 3 8.71 -12.80 26.84
CA VAL A 3 7.29 -13.10 26.91
C VAL A 3 6.52 -11.81 26.68
N TRP A 4 5.71 -11.75 25.65
CA TRP A 4 4.77 -10.68 25.40
C TRP A 4 3.53 -10.87 26.29
N GLN A 5 3.40 -10.03 27.32
CA GLN A 5 2.13 -9.89 28.05
C GLN A 5 1.39 -8.68 27.48
N SER A 6 0.28 -8.96 26.81
CA SER A 6 -0.68 -7.98 26.34
C SER A 6 -1.56 -7.53 27.52
N THR A 7 -1.34 -6.33 28.03
CA THR A 7 -2.27 -5.69 28.97
C THR A 7 -3.22 -4.80 28.20
N VAL A 8 -4.43 -5.30 27.95
CA VAL A 8 -5.53 -4.52 27.37
C VAL A 8 -6.16 -3.69 28.49
N HIS A 9 -5.91 -2.39 28.51
CA HIS A 9 -6.72 -1.45 29.31
C HIS A 9 -8.00 -1.11 28.54
N ARG A 10 -9.13 -1.61 29.07
CA ARG A 10 -10.46 -1.15 28.67
C ARG A 10 -10.72 0.22 29.31
N HIS A 11 -10.88 1.25 28.51
CA HIS A 11 -11.60 2.47 28.91
C HIS A 11 -13.01 2.42 28.30
N THR A 12 -13.98 2.52 29.18
CA THR A 12 -15.42 2.55 28.95
C THR A 12 -15.90 3.97 28.64
N SER A 13 -16.99 4.04 27.83
CA SER A 13 -17.93 5.15 27.57
C SER A 13 -17.40 6.30 26.67
N ASP A 14 -17.99 6.63 25.51
CA ASP A 14 -19.36 6.88 25.16
C ASP A 14 -19.62 6.82 23.62
N PRO A 15 -20.87 6.68 23.12
CA PRO A 15 -21.16 6.24 21.77
C PRO A 15 -21.29 7.42 20.80
N LEU A 16 -20.27 7.68 20.02
CA LEU A 16 -20.41 8.47 18.80
C LEU A 16 -20.74 7.53 17.65
N THR A 17 -21.91 7.71 17.11
CA THR A 17 -22.55 7.05 15.99
C THR A 17 -21.56 6.65 14.89
N ILE A 18 -21.23 5.36 14.84
CA ILE A 18 -20.52 4.76 13.73
C ILE A 18 -21.50 4.73 12.54
N MET A 19 -21.39 5.69 11.64
CA MET A 19 -21.96 5.53 10.32
C MET A 19 -21.32 4.27 9.71
N HIS A 20 -22.13 3.23 9.55
CA HIS A 20 -21.79 2.05 8.78
C HIS A 20 -21.42 2.45 7.34
N LEU A 21 -20.15 2.67 7.09
CA LEU A 21 -19.63 2.65 5.73
C LEU A 21 -19.60 1.18 5.30
N GLN A 22 -20.62 0.78 4.57
CA GLN A 22 -20.64 -0.50 3.87
C GLN A 22 -19.45 -0.57 2.93
N PRO A 23 -18.82 -1.74 2.77
CA PRO A 23 -17.77 -1.90 1.77
C PRO A 23 -18.36 -1.55 0.40
N VAL A 24 -17.73 -0.64 -0.31
CA VAL A 24 -18.09 -0.29 -1.69
C VAL A 24 -17.91 -1.55 -2.53
N LEU A 25 -19.02 -2.19 -2.89
CA LEU A 25 -19.05 -3.23 -3.90
C LEU A 25 -18.59 -2.61 -5.21
N THR A 26 -17.33 -2.83 -5.56
CA THR A 26 -16.78 -2.48 -6.88
C THR A 26 -17.44 -3.39 -7.91
N LEU A 27 -18.41 -2.87 -8.63
CA LEU A 27 -18.91 -3.47 -9.86
C LEU A 27 -17.77 -3.46 -10.87
N ASN A 28 -17.20 -4.63 -11.16
CA ASN A 28 -16.25 -4.80 -12.26
C ASN A 28 -16.95 -4.49 -13.57
N LYS A 29 -16.67 -3.32 -14.14
CA LYS A 29 -16.91 -3.07 -15.55
C LYS A 29 -15.79 -3.76 -16.32
N GLU A 30 -16.01 -5.00 -16.74
CA GLU A 30 -15.32 -5.57 -17.91
C GLU A 30 -15.90 -6.94 -18.20
N GLY A 31 -16.76 -7.00 -19.22
CA GLY A 31 -17.15 -8.22 -19.91
C GLY A 31 -16.08 -8.64 -20.92
N ALA A 32 -14.90 -9.01 -20.44
CA ALA A 32 -13.95 -9.84 -21.15
C ALA A 32 -13.30 -10.72 -20.10
N MET A 33 -13.57 -12.00 -20.12
CA MET A 33 -12.84 -12.99 -19.32
C MET A 33 -11.38 -12.89 -19.74
N SER A 34 -10.53 -12.30 -18.87
CA SER A 34 -9.10 -12.36 -19.09
C SER A 34 -8.70 -13.85 -19.02
N ASP A 35 -8.00 -14.34 -20.04
CA ASP A 35 -7.47 -15.72 -20.06
C ASP A 35 -6.40 -15.98 -18.98
N HIS A 36 -6.18 -15.01 -18.10
CA HIS A 36 -5.20 -15.06 -17.01
C HIS A 36 -5.86 -15.36 -15.67
N PRO A 37 -5.29 -16.27 -14.85
CA PRO A 37 -5.78 -16.54 -13.52
C PRO A 37 -5.85 -15.27 -12.65
N LYS A 38 -6.83 -15.22 -11.75
CA LYS A 38 -7.02 -14.08 -10.84
C LYS A 38 -5.77 -13.85 -9.98
N GLY A 39 -5.31 -12.61 -9.91
CA GLY A 39 -4.16 -12.22 -9.10
C GLY A 39 -2.80 -12.72 -9.62
N ALA A 40 -2.76 -13.25 -10.85
CA ALA A 40 -1.55 -13.74 -11.48
C ALA A 40 -0.98 -12.74 -12.50
N ILE A 41 0.32 -12.73 -12.63
CA ILE A 41 1.07 -11.86 -13.54
C ILE A 41 1.82 -12.74 -14.53
N LEU A 42 1.44 -12.69 -15.79
CA LEU A 42 2.16 -13.40 -16.85
C LEU A 42 3.60 -12.90 -16.92
N GLN A 43 4.56 -13.84 -16.93
CA GLN A 43 5.98 -13.52 -16.92
C GLN A 43 6.53 -13.27 -18.34
N ARG A 44 7.80 -12.91 -18.40
CA ARG A 44 8.50 -12.54 -19.65
C ARG A 44 8.51 -13.67 -20.68
N ASP A 45 8.56 -14.91 -20.22
CA ASP A 45 8.54 -16.13 -21.06
C ASP A 45 7.19 -16.38 -21.74
N LYS A 46 6.14 -15.62 -21.34
CA LYS A 46 4.75 -15.77 -21.79
C LYS A 46 4.13 -17.14 -21.50
N LYS A 47 4.66 -17.88 -20.56
CA LYS A 47 4.22 -19.21 -20.17
C LYS A 47 3.97 -19.30 -18.68
N THR A 48 4.91 -18.83 -17.87
CA THR A 48 4.81 -18.90 -16.41
C THR A 48 4.17 -17.65 -15.80
N TYR A 49 3.73 -17.78 -14.57
CA TYR A 49 3.05 -16.75 -13.82
C TYR A 49 3.78 -16.43 -12.51
N ALA A 50 3.54 -15.24 -12.01
CA ALA A 50 3.90 -14.83 -10.65
C ALA A 50 2.66 -14.38 -9.90
N ILE A 51 2.68 -14.56 -8.60
CA ILE A 51 1.70 -14.01 -7.67
C ILE A 51 2.38 -13.16 -6.61
N VAL A 52 1.63 -12.22 -6.06
CA VAL A 52 2.12 -11.32 -5.00
C VAL A 52 1.09 -11.32 -3.87
N PRO A 53 1.24 -12.16 -2.85
CA PRO A 53 0.39 -12.12 -1.67
C PRO A 53 0.39 -10.75 -1.00
N ARG A 54 -0.73 -10.40 -0.37
CA ARG A 54 -0.86 -9.16 0.38
C ARG A 54 -0.11 -9.29 1.71
N THR A 55 0.79 -8.35 1.97
CA THR A 55 1.51 -8.20 3.24
C THR A 55 1.34 -6.75 3.71
N PRO A 56 0.31 -6.45 4.52
CA PRO A 56 0.01 -5.08 4.94
C PRO A 56 1.23 -4.42 5.56
N VAL A 57 1.61 -3.25 5.04
CA VAL A 57 2.82 -2.49 5.45
C VAL A 57 4.11 -3.31 5.54
N GLY A 58 4.17 -4.43 4.81
CA GLY A 58 5.32 -5.35 4.83
C GLY A 58 5.38 -6.27 6.04
N MET A 59 4.34 -6.32 6.88
CA MET A 59 4.29 -7.25 8.02
C MET A 59 3.79 -8.62 7.59
N VAL A 60 4.36 -9.66 8.19
CA VAL A 60 3.99 -11.06 8.03
C VAL A 60 4.05 -11.78 9.38
N THR A 61 3.24 -12.80 9.54
CA THR A 61 3.31 -13.69 10.71
C THR A 61 4.22 -14.88 10.44
N PRO A 62 4.66 -15.61 11.49
CA PRO A 62 5.34 -16.90 11.31
C PRO A 62 4.54 -17.87 10.44
N GLU A 63 3.21 -17.92 10.62
CA GLU A 63 2.31 -18.78 9.85
C GLU A 63 2.28 -18.39 8.36
N ASP A 64 2.31 -17.10 8.03
CA ASP A 64 2.42 -16.63 6.63
C ASP A 64 3.72 -17.13 5.99
N LEU A 65 4.85 -17.03 6.72
CA LEU A 65 6.16 -17.49 6.24
C LEU A 65 6.19 -19.01 6.05
N GLU A 66 5.61 -19.76 6.98
CA GLU A 66 5.49 -21.23 6.90
C GLU A 66 4.61 -21.63 5.71
N ASN A 67 3.48 -20.97 5.50
CA ASN A 67 2.60 -21.21 4.36
C ASN A 67 3.30 -20.91 3.04
N ILE A 68 3.99 -19.77 2.93
CA ILE A 68 4.78 -19.42 1.74
C ILE A 68 5.84 -20.51 1.48
N ALA A 69 6.59 -20.89 2.49
CA ALA A 69 7.65 -21.90 2.34
C ALA A 69 7.10 -23.28 1.94
N ARG A 70 6.00 -23.71 2.57
CA ARG A 70 5.32 -24.99 2.29
C ARG A 70 4.79 -25.03 0.85
N VAL A 71 4.08 -23.98 0.45
CA VAL A 71 3.50 -23.87 -0.90
C VAL A 71 4.60 -23.79 -1.95
N ALA A 72 5.63 -22.99 -1.72
CA ALA A 72 6.75 -22.87 -2.64
C ALA A 72 7.49 -24.20 -2.87
N ARG A 73 7.66 -25.01 -1.81
CA ARG A 73 8.24 -26.36 -1.95
C ARG A 73 7.31 -27.33 -2.71
N LYS A 74 6.02 -27.33 -2.37
CA LYS A 74 5.03 -28.25 -2.97
C LYS A 74 4.89 -28.03 -4.47
N TYR A 75 4.86 -26.78 -4.92
CA TYR A 75 4.69 -26.40 -6.32
C TYR A 75 6.03 -26.07 -7.02
N GLU A 76 7.14 -26.43 -6.40
CA GLU A 76 8.50 -26.22 -6.94
C GLU A 76 8.73 -24.80 -7.48
N VAL A 77 8.19 -23.78 -6.76
CA VAL A 77 8.31 -22.36 -7.17
C VAL A 77 9.78 -21.96 -7.23
N PRO A 78 10.32 -21.65 -8.41
CA PRO A 78 11.76 -21.48 -8.59
C PRO A 78 12.31 -20.20 -7.99
N VAL A 79 11.47 -19.16 -7.80
CA VAL A 79 11.91 -17.86 -7.27
C VAL A 79 10.92 -17.30 -6.28
N ILE A 80 11.41 -17.03 -5.06
CA ILE A 80 10.73 -16.18 -4.08
C ILE A 80 11.52 -14.88 -3.97
N LYS A 81 10.89 -13.74 -4.23
CA LYS A 81 11.55 -12.43 -4.25
C LYS A 81 10.85 -11.43 -3.33
N ILE A 82 11.59 -10.80 -2.42
CA ILE A 82 11.10 -9.63 -1.69
C ILE A 82 11.14 -8.42 -2.65
N THR A 83 9.99 -7.81 -2.87
CA THR A 83 9.84 -6.66 -3.78
C THR A 83 10.18 -5.34 -3.06
N SER A 84 10.39 -4.27 -3.83
CA SER A 84 10.56 -2.92 -3.27
C SER A 84 9.32 -2.41 -2.51
N GLY A 85 8.15 -3.01 -2.72
CA GLY A 85 6.92 -2.71 -1.99
C GLY A 85 6.76 -3.55 -0.71
N GLN A 86 7.85 -4.14 -0.19
CA GLN A 86 7.85 -4.96 1.03
C GLN A 86 6.90 -6.18 0.94
N ARG A 87 6.72 -6.75 -0.25
CA ARG A 87 5.86 -7.90 -0.50
C ARG A 87 6.65 -9.06 -1.07
N PHE A 88 6.20 -10.28 -0.81
CA PHE A 88 6.73 -11.45 -1.48
C PHE A 88 6.16 -11.58 -2.89
N ALA A 89 7.00 -11.92 -3.85
CA ALA A 89 6.59 -12.38 -5.17
C ALA A 89 7.02 -13.83 -5.33
N LEU A 90 6.08 -14.72 -5.60
CA LEU A 90 6.32 -16.12 -5.95
C LEU A 90 6.26 -16.18 -7.48
N VAL A 91 7.33 -16.63 -8.13
CA VAL A 91 7.51 -16.51 -9.58
C VAL A 91 7.84 -17.83 -10.21
N GLY A 92 7.23 -18.15 -11.36
CA GLY A 92 7.59 -19.31 -12.18
C GLY A 92 6.60 -20.46 -12.10
N MET A 93 5.38 -20.25 -11.57
CA MET A 93 4.34 -21.27 -11.51
C MET A 93 3.58 -21.44 -12.84
N GLN A 94 2.97 -22.60 -13.04
CA GLN A 94 2.13 -22.88 -14.21
C GLN A 94 0.74 -22.25 -14.03
N LYS A 95 0.04 -21.98 -15.14
CA LYS A 95 -1.29 -21.36 -15.16
C LYS A 95 -2.29 -22.16 -14.32
N GLU A 96 -2.26 -23.45 -14.45
CA GLU A 96 -3.18 -24.40 -13.85
C GLU A 96 -3.02 -24.49 -12.31
N GLU A 97 -1.83 -24.17 -11.81
CA GLU A 97 -1.49 -24.24 -10.39
C GLU A 97 -1.93 -23.01 -9.59
N VAL A 98 -2.12 -21.89 -10.26
CA VAL A 98 -2.31 -20.58 -9.59
C VAL A 98 -3.50 -20.59 -8.62
N GLU A 99 -4.62 -21.17 -9.02
CA GLU A 99 -5.82 -21.18 -8.18
C GLU A 99 -5.62 -22.03 -6.92
N ASP A 100 -4.99 -23.17 -7.04
CA ASP A 100 -4.72 -24.06 -5.90
C ASP A 100 -3.64 -23.49 -4.99
N ILE A 101 -2.63 -22.83 -5.55
CA ILE A 101 -1.64 -22.09 -4.80
C ILE A 101 -2.30 -21.01 -3.95
N TRP A 102 -3.23 -20.22 -4.48
CA TRP A 102 -3.98 -19.21 -3.72
C TRP A 102 -4.79 -19.81 -2.58
N LYS A 103 -5.48 -20.94 -2.82
CA LYS A 103 -6.24 -21.65 -1.78
C LYS A 103 -5.34 -22.11 -0.64
N GLU A 104 -4.16 -22.64 -0.98
CA GLU A 104 -3.23 -23.16 0.01
C GLU A 104 -2.42 -22.12 0.76
N LEU A 105 -2.13 -20.97 0.14
CA LEU A 105 -1.45 -19.86 0.81
C LEU A 105 -2.28 -19.27 1.95
N LYS A 106 -3.61 -19.30 1.83
CA LYS A 106 -4.54 -18.66 2.79
C LYS A 106 -4.25 -17.17 3.04
N MET A 107 -3.67 -16.51 2.06
CA MET A 107 -3.34 -15.08 2.08
C MET A 107 -4.19 -14.35 1.03
N ASP A 108 -4.49 -13.09 1.31
CA ASP A 108 -5.20 -12.24 0.36
C ASP A 108 -4.36 -11.96 -0.90
N VAL A 109 -5.05 -11.79 -2.02
CA VAL A 109 -4.43 -11.40 -3.29
C VAL A 109 -3.96 -9.96 -3.22
N GLY A 110 -2.66 -9.74 -3.37
CA GLY A 110 -2.08 -8.40 -3.47
C GLY A 110 -2.28 -7.79 -4.85
N LYS A 111 -2.64 -6.52 -4.87
CA LYS A 111 -2.72 -5.76 -6.12
C LYS A 111 -1.33 -5.52 -6.70
N ALA A 112 -1.11 -5.88 -7.95
CA ALA A 112 0.20 -5.81 -8.57
C ALA A 112 0.21 -5.16 -9.96
N THR A 113 -0.87 -5.31 -10.72
CA THR A 113 -1.00 -4.78 -12.10
C THR A 113 -2.11 -3.76 -12.25
N GLU A 114 -3.08 -3.76 -11.36
CA GLU A 114 -4.28 -2.94 -11.41
C GLU A 114 -3.97 -1.43 -11.28
N LEU A 115 -4.86 -0.59 -11.80
CA LEU A 115 -4.78 0.86 -11.67
C LEU A 115 -5.49 1.29 -10.39
N CYS A 116 -4.82 1.16 -9.27
CA CYS A 116 -5.40 1.41 -7.94
C CYS A 116 -4.31 1.83 -6.93
N LEU A 117 -4.70 2.07 -5.68
CA LEU A 117 -3.73 2.10 -4.59
C LEU A 117 -3.21 0.67 -4.37
N HIS A 118 -1.94 0.47 -4.71
CA HIS A 118 -1.31 -0.86 -4.78
C HIS A 118 -0.86 -1.39 -3.44
N TYR A 119 -0.20 -0.54 -2.66
CA TYR A 119 0.34 -0.89 -1.36
C TYR A 119 0.72 0.36 -0.57
N VAL A 120 0.78 0.17 0.71
CA VAL A 120 1.43 1.07 1.66
C VAL A 120 2.68 0.38 2.17
N GLN A 121 3.84 1.02 2.06
CA GLN A 121 5.05 0.57 2.73
C GLN A 121 5.32 1.47 3.94
N ALA A 122 5.73 0.89 5.04
CA ALA A 122 6.05 1.62 6.25
C ALA A 122 7.38 1.16 6.85
N CYS A 123 8.08 2.06 7.51
CA CYS A 123 9.17 1.67 8.40
C CYS A 123 8.60 1.26 9.77
N PRO A 124 9.38 0.61 10.65
CA PRO A 124 8.88 0.17 11.96
C PRO A 124 8.39 1.29 12.90
N GLY A 125 8.82 2.54 12.71
CA GLY A 125 8.41 3.67 13.55
C GLY A 125 8.66 3.45 15.04
N THR A 126 7.73 3.92 15.87
CA THR A 126 7.82 3.80 17.33
C THR A 126 7.71 2.37 17.85
N ALA A 127 7.32 1.39 17.02
CA ALA A 127 7.21 0.00 17.46
C ALA A 127 8.54 -0.57 17.94
N VAL A 128 9.66 -0.28 17.22
CA VAL A 128 11.00 -0.81 17.57
C VAL A 128 12.15 0.15 17.27
N CYS A 129 11.93 1.23 16.51
CA CYS A 129 13.04 2.09 16.08
C CYS A 129 13.31 3.21 17.10
N LYS A 130 14.57 3.29 17.59
CA LYS A 130 14.99 4.34 18.54
C LYS A 130 14.84 5.78 18.01
N PHE A 131 14.80 5.95 16.70
CA PHE A 131 14.60 7.25 16.06
C PHE A 131 13.13 7.52 15.71
N GLY A 132 12.24 6.52 15.85
CA GLY A 132 10.81 6.65 15.58
C GLY A 132 10.19 7.68 16.55
N VAL A 133 9.49 8.66 16.01
CA VAL A 133 8.75 9.66 16.78
C VAL A 133 7.23 9.56 16.54
N GLN A 134 6.84 8.78 15.53
CA GLN A 134 5.44 8.52 15.19
C GLN A 134 5.21 7.03 14.86
N ASP A 135 3.99 6.53 15.04
CA ASP A 135 3.58 5.16 14.71
C ASP A 135 3.29 5.02 13.21
N SER A 136 4.32 4.70 12.44
CA SER A 136 4.20 4.52 10.99
C SER A 136 3.51 3.22 10.60
N LEU A 137 3.61 2.16 11.40
CA LEU A 137 2.91 0.89 11.11
C LEU A 137 1.41 1.05 11.30
N GLY A 138 0.96 1.59 12.43
CA GLY A 138 -0.45 1.80 12.71
C GLY A 138 -1.10 2.71 11.66
N LEU A 139 -0.51 3.87 11.37
CA LEU A 139 -1.02 4.76 10.33
C LEU A 139 -1.06 4.09 8.95
N GLY A 140 -0.03 3.30 8.62
CA GLY A 140 0.05 2.60 7.33
C GLY A 140 -1.03 1.53 7.17
N ILE A 141 -1.31 0.76 8.21
CA ILE A 141 -2.39 -0.23 8.23
C ILE A 141 -3.74 0.45 8.00
N GLU A 142 -3.99 1.59 8.65
CA GLU A 142 -5.25 2.31 8.48
C GLU A 142 -5.42 2.86 7.07
N ILE A 143 -4.38 3.49 6.50
CA ILE A 143 -4.41 3.99 5.11
C ILE A 143 -4.64 2.82 4.14
N GLU A 144 -3.97 1.69 4.35
CA GLU A 144 -4.17 0.52 3.49
C GLU A 144 -5.58 -0.04 3.63
N ARG A 145 -6.12 -0.12 4.85
CA ARG A 145 -7.48 -0.59 5.13
C ARG A 145 -8.54 0.25 4.41
N PHE A 146 -8.38 1.57 4.38
CA PHE A 146 -9.36 2.47 3.77
C PHE A 146 -9.24 2.56 2.25
N PHE A 147 -8.04 2.47 1.69
CA PHE A 147 -7.82 2.86 0.29
C PHE A 147 -7.20 1.78 -0.59
N ALA A 148 -6.74 0.63 -0.05
CA ALA A 148 -6.18 -0.42 -0.88
C ALA A 148 -7.20 -0.92 -1.91
N GLY A 149 -6.77 -0.97 -3.17
CA GLY A 149 -7.63 -1.39 -4.28
C GLY A 149 -8.58 -0.31 -4.80
N MET A 150 -8.58 0.93 -4.25
CA MET A 150 -9.36 2.04 -4.80
C MET A 150 -8.97 2.30 -6.24
N ASP A 151 -9.94 2.29 -7.17
CA ASP A 151 -9.71 2.54 -8.59
C ASP A 151 -9.20 3.97 -8.82
N LEU A 152 -8.09 4.07 -9.54
CA LEU A 152 -7.37 5.31 -9.79
C LEU A 152 -6.89 5.39 -11.24
N PRO A 153 -6.59 6.57 -11.78
CA PRO A 153 -6.07 6.73 -13.15
C PRO A 153 -4.77 5.96 -13.42
N HIS A 154 -3.96 5.77 -12.41
CA HIS A 154 -2.76 4.93 -12.42
C HIS A 154 -2.52 4.33 -11.04
N LYS A 155 -1.57 3.38 -10.95
CA LYS A 155 -1.15 2.81 -9.67
C LYS A 155 -0.55 3.87 -8.76
N VAL A 156 -1.00 3.90 -7.52
CA VAL A 156 -0.51 4.77 -6.45
C VAL A 156 0.19 3.92 -5.39
N LYS A 157 1.29 4.43 -4.87
CA LYS A 157 2.09 3.81 -3.82
C LYS A 157 2.26 4.81 -2.69
N VAL A 158 2.11 4.35 -1.46
CA VAL A 158 2.28 5.18 -0.27
C VAL A 158 3.54 4.77 0.47
N GLY A 159 4.29 5.74 0.97
CA GLY A 159 5.47 5.50 1.79
C GLY A 159 5.38 6.24 3.11
N ILE A 160 5.47 5.51 4.24
CA ILE A 160 5.31 6.08 5.57
C ILE A 160 6.57 5.86 6.40
N SER A 161 7.06 6.92 7.00
CA SER A 161 8.26 6.89 7.84
C SER A 161 7.96 7.48 9.20
N GLY A 162 8.32 6.78 10.27
CA GLY A 162 8.10 7.22 11.65
C GLY A 162 8.98 8.40 12.10
N CYS A 163 9.89 8.87 11.25
CA CYS A 163 10.76 10.02 11.51
C CYS A 163 11.31 10.60 10.19
N PRO A 164 12.03 11.76 10.22
CA PRO A 164 12.55 12.42 9.03
C PRO A 164 13.65 11.66 8.25
N PHE A 165 14.17 10.53 8.75
CA PHE A 165 15.12 9.70 8.00
C PHE A 165 14.51 8.99 6.79
N CYS A 166 13.18 9.01 6.67
CA CYS A 166 12.45 8.58 5.47
C CYS A 166 12.76 7.15 5.01
N CYS A 167 12.98 6.20 5.94
CA CYS A 167 13.21 4.79 5.63
C CYS A 167 12.03 4.12 4.90
N GLY A 168 10.81 4.67 4.99
CA GLY A 168 9.63 4.29 4.20
C GLY A 168 9.57 4.96 2.83
N GLU A 169 10.67 5.62 2.41
CA GLU A 169 10.81 6.26 1.09
C GLU A 169 9.77 7.37 0.81
N SER A 170 9.36 8.12 1.84
CA SER A 170 8.27 9.09 1.80
C SER A 170 8.42 10.16 0.71
N PHE A 171 9.64 10.61 0.39
CA PHE A 171 9.85 11.62 -0.65
C PHE A 171 9.79 11.10 -2.09
N VAL A 172 9.86 9.78 -2.29
CA VAL A 172 9.89 9.19 -3.64
C VAL A 172 8.73 8.23 -3.89
N ARG A 173 7.64 8.39 -3.13
CA ARG A 173 6.38 7.70 -3.34
C ARG A 173 5.29 8.67 -3.82
N ASP A 174 4.25 8.13 -4.46
CA ASP A 174 3.13 8.92 -5.00
C ASP A 174 2.48 9.78 -3.91
N ILE A 175 2.33 9.20 -2.71
CA ILE A 175 2.00 9.86 -1.45
C ILE A 175 3.08 9.47 -0.44
N GLY A 176 3.68 10.44 0.20
CA GLY A 176 4.65 10.22 1.26
C GLY A 176 4.18 10.83 2.57
N VAL A 177 4.47 10.15 3.68
CA VAL A 177 4.18 10.64 5.02
C VAL A 177 5.39 10.38 5.91
N PHE A 178 5.83 11.38 6.65
CA PHE A 178 6.88 11.15 7.63
C PHE A 178 6.63 11.90 8.94
N GLY A 179 7.00 11.25 10.04
CA GLY A 179 6.80 11.74 11.38
C GLY A 179 7.77 12.83 11.79
N LYS A 180 7.26 13.84 12.47
CA LYS A 180 8.02 14.81 13.27
C LYS A 180 7.49 14.78 14.72
N LYS A 181 8.20 15.42 15.66
CA LYS A 181 7.77 15.45 17.08
C LYS A 181 6.37 16.05 17.27
N LYS A 182 5.98 17.01 16.43
CA LYS A 182 4.69 17.72 16.53
C LYS A 182 3.56 17.11 15.70
N GLY A 183 3.82 16.06 14.92
CA GLY A 183 2.83 15.44 14.03
C GLY A 183 3.45 14.89 12.76
N TRP A 184 2.63 14.77 11.73
CA TRP A 184 3.02 14.21 10.44
C TRP A 184 3.23 15.30 9.39
N THR A 185 4.15 15.06 8.48
CA THR A 185 4.32 15.81 7.23
C THR A 185 3.86 14.94 6.09
N MET A 186 3.01 15.49 5.21
CA MET A 186 2.56 14.80 4.00
C MET A 186 3.22 15.38 2.76
N THR A 187 3.67 14.50 1.86
CA THR A 187 4.23 14.85 0.54
C THR A 187 3.42 14.18 -0.57
N ILE A 188 3.38 14.80 -1.75
CA ILE A 188 2.69 14.28 -2.94
C ILE A 188 3.55 14.34 -4.18
N GLY A 189 3.27 13.49 -5.17
CA GLY A 189 3.91 13.52 -6.49
C GLY A 189 5.34 13.01 -6.53
N GLY A 190 5.81 12.30 -5.50
CA GLY A 190 7.09 11.63 -5.52
C GLY A 190 7.14 10.44 -6.47
N SER A 191 8.32 10.12 -6.99
CA SER A 191 8.53 8.98 -7.90
C SER A 191 9.96 8.48 -7.89
N SER A 192 10.16 7.19 -7.64
CA SER A 192 11.45 6.48 -7.83
C SER A 192 11.51 5.70 -9.14
N ALA A 193 10.72 6.10 -10.16
CA ALA A 193 10.67 5.43 -11.45
C ALA A 193 11.66 6.03 -12.47
N ARG A 194 11.48 5.72 -13.78
CA ARG A 194 12.37 6.17 -14.88
C ARG A 194 12.66 7.69 -14.90
N ARG A 195 11.71 8.50 -14.41
CA ARG A 195 11.90 9.94 -14.17
C ARG A 195 11.72 10.18 -12.68
N PRO A 196 12.81 10.15 -11.91
CA PRO A 196 12.73 10.36 -10.47
C PRO A 196 12.27 11.79 -10.17
N ARG A 197 11.41 11.91 -9.13
CA ARG A 197 10.89 13.16 -8.65
C ARG A 197 10.83 13.13 -7.13
N ILE A 198 11.30 14.17 -6.48
CA ILE A 198 11.09 14.38 -5.06
C ILE A 198 9.65 14.92 -4.88
N GLY A 199 8.90 14.33 -3.96
CA GLY A 199 7.55 14.80 -3.63
C GLY A 199 7.56 16.17 -2.99
N ASP A 200 6.58 17.01 -3.34
CA ASP A 200 6.38 18.32 -2.72
C ASP A 200 5.74 18.16 -1.35
N VAL A 201 6.17 18.96 -0.39
CA VAL A 201 5.59 19.00 0.95
C VAL A 201 4.24 19.72 0.86
N LEU A 202 3.16 18.97 1.04
CA LEU A 202 1.80 19.51 0.98
C LEU A 202 1.45 20.28 2.25
N VAL A 203 1.70 19.67 3.41
CA VAL A 203 1.40 20.28 4.71
C VAL A 203 2.15 19.55 5.84
N ASP A 204 2.38 20.27 6.91
CA ASP A 204 3.07 19.84 8.13
C ASP A 204 2.13 19.76 9.34
N ASN A 205 2.60 19.09 10.40
CA ASN A 205 1.98 19.06 11.74
C ASN A 205 0.55 18.46 11.75
N LEU A 206 0.30 17.46 10.90
CA LEU A 206 -0.97 16.74 10.85
C LEU A 206 -1.08 15.70 11.97
N THR A 207 -2.31 15.49 12.45
CA THR A 207 -2.64 14.26 13.20
C THR A 207 -2.76 13.06 12.24
N GLY A 208 -2.79 11.83 12.77
CA GLY A 208 -3.02 10.64 11.94
C GLY A 208 -4.35 10.67 11.19
N GLU A 209 -5.41 11.12 11.86
CA GLU A 209 -6.75 11.29 11.25
C GLU A 209 -6.74 12.32 10.11
N GLN A 210 -6.03 13.44 10.29
CA GLN A 210 -5.87 14.45 9.25
C GLN A 210 -5.09 13.91 8.04
N VAL A 211 -4.07 13.08 8.27
CA VAL A 211 -3.35 12.39 7.17
C VAL A 211 -4.31 11.49 6.38
N ILE A 212 -5.15 10.71 7.05
CA ILE A 212 -6.12 9.82 6.39
C ILE A 212 -7.12 10.64 5.58
N ALA A 213 -7.69 11.69 6.18
CA ALA A 213 -8.65 12.58 5.52
C ALA A 213 -8.03 13.28 4.29
N LEU A 214 -6.81 13.77 4.41
CA LEU A 214 -6.10 14.43 3.32
C LEU A 214 -5.66 13.45 2.22
N THR A 215 -5.28 12.22 2.61
CA THR A 215 -5.04 11.14 1.65
C THR A 215 -6.28 10.87 0.82
N LYS A 216 -7.46 10.78 1.45
CA LYS A 216 -8.75 10.62 0.75
C LYS A 216 -8.98 11.77 -0.23
N LYS A 217 -8.90 13.03 0.23
CA LYS A 217 -9.10 14.21 -0.62
C LYS A 217 -8.16 14.21 -1.84
N PHE A 218 -6.88 13.92 -1.64
CA PHE A 218 -5.91 13.85 -2.72
C PHE A 218 -6.22 12.72 -3.73
N LEU A 219 -6.57 11.53 -3.27
CA LEU A 219 -6.91 10.40 -4.15
C LEU A 219 -8.18 10.69 -4.96
N GLU A 220 -9.20 11.32 -4.36
CA GLU A 220 -10.43 11.72 -5.05
C GLU A 220 -10.16 12.81 -6.08
N TYR A 221 -9.39 13.83 -5.73
CA TYR A 221 -8.96 14.90 -6.64
C TYR A 221 -8.14 14.34 -7.82
N TYR A 222 -7.17 13.48 -7.53
CA TYR A 222 -6.39 12.80 -8.54
C TYR A 222 -7.25 11.93 -9.45
N ARG A 223 -8.21 11.19 -8.90
CA ARG A 223 -9.15 10.37 -9.68
C ARG A 223 -10.00 11.19 -10.64
N GLU A 224 -10.43 12.38 -10.21
CA GLU A 224 -11.25 13.28 -11.02
C GLU A 224 -10.46 14.02 -12.11
N LYS A 225 -9.28 14.54 -11.75
CA LYS A 225 -8.54 15.49 -12.60
C LYS A 225 -7.41 14.88 -13.42
N ALA A 226 -6.94 13.68 -13.08
CA ALA A 226 -5.84 13.05 -13.81
C ALA A 226 -6.31 12.36 -15.08
N LYS A 227 -5.42 12.34 -16.08
CA LYS A 227 -5.63 11.58 -17.31
C LYS A 227 -5.44 10.09 -17.05
N ARG A 228 -6.12 9.25 -17.82
CA ARG A 228 -5.92 7.80 -17.75
C ARG A 228 -4.45 7.45 -17.96
N LYS A 229 -3.90 6.57 -17.10
CA LYS A 229 -2.49 6.16 -17.07
C LYS A 229 -1.48 7.28 -16.75
N GLU A 230 -1.93 8.41 -16.21
CA GLU A 230 -1.06 9.47 -15.74
C GLU A 230 -0.62 9.19 -14.30
N ARG A 231 0.70 9.13 -14.06
CA ARG A 231 1.26 8.99 -12.71
C ARG A 231 1.13 10.29 -11.93
N THR A 232 1.03 10.19 -10.61
CA THR A 232 0.92 11.33 -9.69
C THR A 232 2.02 12.36 -9.89
N ALA A 233 3.27 11.95 -10.11
CA ALA A 233 4.38 12.86 -10.42
C ALA A 233 4.10 13.74 -11.64
N ARG A 234 3.61 13.15 -12.74
CA ARG A 234 3.25 13.91 -13.95
C ARG A 234 1.99 14.75 -13.76
N PHE A 235 1.06 14.24 -12.97
CA PHE A 235 -0.16 14.96 -12.62
C PHE A 235 0.17 16.25 -11.86
N VAL A 236 1.05 16.17 -10.85
CA VAL A 236 1.50 17.35 -10.09
C VAL A 236 2.24 18.33 -11.00
N ASP A 237 3.16 17.86 -11.85
CA ASP A 237 3.88 18.71 -12.81
C ASP A 237 2.93 19.40 -13.81
N ARG A 238 1.85 18.73 -14.23
CA ARG A 238 0.89 19.30 -15.21
C ARG A 238 -0.11 20.27 -14.59
N VAL A 239 -0.63 19.96 -13.43
CA VAL A 239 -1.65 20.79 -12.76
C VAL A 239 -1.02 21.96 -12.04
N GLY A 240 0.20 21.81 -11.55
CA GLY A 240 0.89 22.73 -10.66
C GLY A 240 0.63 22.38 -9.19
N PHE A 241 1.70 22.37 -8.40
CA PHE A 241 1.62 22.02 -6.98
C PHE A 241 0.72 23.00 -6.20
N GLU A 242 0.87 24.29 -6.45
CA GLU A 242 0.12 25.36 -5.78
C GLU A 242 -1.39 25.21 -6.00
N ASN A 243 -1.82 24.90 -7.22
CA ASN A 243 -3.23 24.67 -7.54
C ASN A 243 -3.80 23.44 -6.81
N ILE A 244 -2.98 22.39 -6.67
CA ILE A 244 -3.38 21.20 -5.92
C ILE A 244 -3.46 21.51 -4.42
N GLN A 245 -2.50 22.24 -3.90
CA GLN A 245 -2.47 22.65 -2.49
C GLN A 245 -3.69 23.48 -2.13
N GLU A 246 -4.03 24.50 -2.95
CA GLU A 246 -5.23 25.33 -2.76
C GLU A 246 -6.53 24.52 -2.81
N ALA A 247 -6.61 23.53 -3.70
CA ALA A 247 -7.80 22.68 -3.82
C ALA A 247 -7.99 21.70 -2.65
N LEU A 248 -6.92 21.35 -1.93
CA LEU A 248 -6.96 20.34 -0.87
C LEU A 248 -7.01 20.93 0.55
N LEU A 249 -6.45 22.09 0.78
CA LEU A 249 -6.35 22.74 2.10
C LEU A 249 -7.41 23.79 2.30
#